data_8ca1d7a2e2eb3dc3743953557a565aee
#
_entry.id   8ca1d7a2e2eb3dc3743953557a565aee
#
_cell.length_a   1.000
_cell.length_b   1.000
_cell.length_c   1.000
_cell.angle_alpha   90.00
_cell.angle_beta   90.00
_cell.angle_gamma   90.00
#
_symmetry.space_group_name_H-M   'P 1'
#
loop_
_entity.id
_entity.type
_entity.pdbx_description
1 polymer ?
#
loop_
_entity_poly.entity_id
_entity_poly.type
_entity_poly.pdbx_seq_one_letter_code
_entity_poly.pdbx_strand_id
1 'polypeptide(L)'
;LDDHEALARTQRALEQVRRQERRPALVPGSELPADPLDLRIELGGLVADDWDMPQLPHARGLLAPAGPIRTLAPLYSRAYASVRHAKRELARIVLLGNLRARLSEPLIPLFKDFDTPLGPVPVDRGALLELGLLPGRLQLAHFPQRDLERQALFVRLLFPGVPVVAL
;
A
#
# COMPACT_ATOMS: atom_id res chain seq x y z
N LEU A 1 16.91 -18.31 24.14
CA LEU A 1 16.73 -17.02 24.89
C LEU A 1 16.26 -15.89 23.95
N ASP A 2 16.60 -15.94 22.66
CA ASP A 2 16.25 -14.89 21.68
C ASP A 2 14.79 -14.91 21.24
N ASP A 3 14.14 -16.09 21.23
CA ASP A 3 12.77 -16.23 20.70
C ASP A 3 11.72 -15.55 21.57
N HIS A 4 11.86 -15.57 22.88
CA HIS A 4 10.91 -14.90 23.80
C HIS A 4 11.00 -13.37 23.72
N GLU A 5 12.18 -12.84 23.52
CA GLU A 5 12.38 -11.40 23.39
C GLU A 5 11.89 -10.90 22.03
N ALA A 6 12.10 -11.66 20.97
CA ALA A 6 11.57 -11.39 19.64
C ALA A 6 10.02 -11.42 19.62
N LEU A 7 9.42 -12.41 20.27
CA LEU A 7 7.97 -12.49 20.43
C LEU A 7 7.41 -11.30 21.20
N ALA A 8 8.06 -10.93 22.31
CA ALA A 8 7.62 -9.80 23.13
C ALA A 8 7.76 -8.45 22.39
N ARG A 9 8.79 -8.28 21.54
CA ARG A 9 8.94 -7.10 20.66
C ARG A 9 7.83 -7.06 19.61
N THR A 10 7.54 -8.19 18.98
CA THR A 10 6.48 -8.30 17.98
C THR A 10 5.12 -8.00 18.60
N GLN A 11 4.82 -8.53 19.77
CA GLN A 11 3.56 -8.26 20.47
C GLN A 11 3.41 -6.77 20.83
N ARG A 12 4.46 -6.15 21.36
CA ARG A 12 4.44 -4.70 21.66
C ARG A 12 4.21 -3.85 20.41
N ALA A 13 4.87 -4.19 19.31
CA ALA A 13 4.68 -3.51 18.03
C ALA A 13 3.23 -3.65 17.52
N LEU A 14 2.66 -4.85 17.62
CA LEU A 14 1.27 -5.10 17.23
C LEU A 14 0.27 -4.33 18.10
N GLU A 15 0.50 -4.25 19.40
CA GLU A 15 -0.33 -3.45 20.31
C GLU A 15 -0.24 -1.96 20.01
N GLN A 16 0.95 -1.46 19.69
CA GLN A 16 1.14 -0.08 19.29
C GLN A 16 0.36 0.23 18.00
N VAL A 17 0.47 -0.62 16.99
CA VAL A 17 -0.29 -0.47 15.73
C VAL A 17 -1.79 -0.54 15.98
N ARG A 18 -2.24 -1.41 16.88
CA ARG A 18 -3.66 -1.52 17.24
C ARG A 18 -4.24 -0.23 17.78
N ARG A 19 -3.45 0.54 18.54
CA ARG A 19 -3.86 1.82 19.17
C ARG A 19 -3.84 3.00 18.22
N GLN A 20 -3.07 2.93 17.14
CA GLN A 20 -2.97 4.01 16.17
C GLN A 20 -4.22 4.05 15.28
N GLU A 21 -4.71 5.24 14.97
CA GLU A 21 -5.84 5.43 14.05
C GLU A 21 -5.47 5.08 12.61
N ARG A 22 -4.21 5.31 12.23
CA ARG A 22 -3.66 5.03 10.90
C ARG A 22 -2.60 3.95 10.97
N ARG A 23 -2.38 3.28 9.86
CA ARG A 23 -1.26 2.36 9.70
C ARG A 23 0.02 3.17 9.50
N PRO A 24 1.03 3.01 10.37
CA PRO A 24 2.28 3.76 10.24
C PRO A 24 3.03 3.37 8.97
N ALA A 25 3.76 4.34 8.42
CA ALA A 25 4.66 4.13 7.30
C ALA A 25 5.87 3.28 7.72
N LEU A 26 6.15 2.21 6.99
CA LEU A 26 7.28 1.30 7.22
C LEU A 26 8.31 1.32 6.08
N VAL A 27 7.87 1.66 4.87
CA VAL A 27 8.71 1.69 3.67
C VAL A 27 9.57 2.95 3.62
N PRO A 28 9.04 4.16 3.85
CA PRO A 28 9.85 5.36 3.96
C PRO A 28 10.80 5.30 5.16
N GLY A 29 12.03 5.76 4.96
CA GLY A 29 13.10 5.68 5.96
C GLY A 29 13.82 4.33 6.02
N SER A 30 13.27 3.27 5.42
CA SER A 30 13.91 1.95 5.35
C SER A 30 14.30 1.55 3.91
N GLU A 31 13.45 1.80 2.94
CA GLU A 31 13.68 1.46 1.53
C GLU A 31 13.72 2.72 0.64
N LEU A 32 13.02 3.76 1.03
CA LEU A 32 12.84 5.01 0.30
C LEU A 32 13.09 6.20 1.22
N PRO A 33 13.29 7.41 0.69
CA PRO A 33 13.42 8.61 1.51
C PRO A 33 12.23 8.80 2.45
N ALA A 34 12.52 9.26 3.68
CA ALA A 34 11.49 9.66 4.64
C ALA A 34 10.99 11.10 4.37
N ASP A 35 11.82 11.94 3.77
CA ASP A 35 11.45 13.29 3.38
C ASP A 35 10.40 13.26 2.28
N PRO A 36 9.29 14.02 2.41
CA PRO A 36 8.21 14.01 1.43
C PRO A 36 8.62 14.50 0.04
N LEU A 37 9.53 15.48 -0.03
CA LEU A 37 9.99 16.04 -1.31
C LEU A 37 10.88 15.05 -2.05
N ASP A 38 11.87 14.49 -1.35
CA ASP A 38 12.78 13.49 -1.91
C ASP A 38 12.03 12.25 -2.36
N LEU A 39 11.07 11.80 -1.55
CA LEU A 39 10.20 10.66 -1.88
C LEU A 39 9.38 10.94 -3.15
N ARG A 40 8.81 12.15 -3.26
CA ARG A 40 8.05 12.55 -4.44
C ARG A 40 8.92 12.62 -5.69
N ILE A 41 10.15 13.12 -5.58
CA ILE A 41 11.10 13.18 -6.68
C ILE A 41 11.47 11.75 -7.13
N GLU A 42 11.84 10.87 -6.19
CA GLU A 42 12.25 9.50 -6.52
C GLU A 42 11.10 8.71 -7.18
N LEU A 43 9.91 8.70 -6.57
CA LEU A 43 8.76 7.99 -7.14
C LEU A 43 8.24 8.64 -8.42
N GLY A 44 8.28 9.97 -8.50
CA GLY A 44 7.89 10.71 -9.70
C GLY A 44 8.80 10.41 -10.87
N GLY A 45 10.11 10.31 -10.65
CA GLY A 45 11.09 9.88 -11.64
C GLY A 45 10.76 8.49 -12.19
N LEU A 46 10.50 7.52 -11.31
CA LEU A 46 10.13 6.17 -11.74
C LEU A 46 8.92 6.13 -12.67
N VAL A 47 7.93 6.98 -12.43
CA VAL A 47 6.70 7.03 -13.25
C VAL A 47 6.91 7.84 -14.52
N ALA A 48 7.86 8.79 -14.54
CA ALA A 48 8.16 9.64 -15.68
C ALA A 48 9.11 8.98 -16.69
N ASP A 49 10.01 8.10 -16.22
CA ASP A 49 11.13 7.59 -17.02
C ASP A 49 10.71 6.66 -18.17
N ASP A 50 9.49 6.13 -18.17
CA ASP A 50 9.02 5.22 -19.22
C ASP A 50 8.07 5.93 -20.20
N TRP A 51 8.59 6.90 -20.94
CA TRP A 51 7.83 7.72 -21.90
C TRP A 51 7.26 6.92 -23.07
N ASP A 52 7.89 5.81 -23.42
CA ASP A 52 7.49 4.95 -24.57
C ASP A 52 6.39 3.95 -24.21
N MET A 53 5.97 3.88 -22.93
CA MET A 53 4.90 3.00 -22.53
C MET A 53 3.54 3.45 -23.06
N PRO A 54 2.79 2.57 -23.69
CA PRO A 54 1.44 2.89 -24.11
C PRO A 54 0.59 3.26 -22.90
N GLN A 55 -0.07 4.41 -22.99
CA GLN A 55 -0.99 4.84 -21.97
C GLN A 55 -2.28 4.03 -22.02
N LEU A 56 -2.74 3.56 -20.87
CA LEU A 56 -3.93 2.75 -20.72
C LEU A 56 -5.00 3.52 -19.92
N PRO A 57 -5.60 4.57 -20.49
CA PRO A 57 -6.52 5.46 -19.74
C PRO A 57 -7.79 4.76 -19.26
N HIS A 58 -8.13 3.63 -19.87
CA HIS A 58 -9.31 2.81 -19.54
C HIS A 58 -8.95 1.52 -18.80
N ALA A 59 -7.71 1.37 -18.34
CA ALA A 59 -7.31 0.21 -17.55
C ALA A 59 -8.18 0.08 -16.30
N ARG A 60 -8.72 -1.12 -16.09
CA ARG A 60 -9.54 -1.43 -14.91
C ARG A 60 -8.78 -2.23 -13.86
N GLY A 61 -7.57 -2.63 -14.16
CA GLY A 61 -6.70 -3.37 -13.25
C GLY A 61 -5.25 -3.22 -13.64
N LEU A 62 -4.39 -3.40 -12.65
CA LEU A 62 -2.95 -3.33 -12.77
C LEU A 62 -2.32 -4.45 -11.95
N LEU A 63 -1.42 -5.20 -12.56
CA LEU A 63 -0.56 -6.12 -11.84
C LEU A 63 0.75 -5.40 -11.52
N ALA A 64 0.98 -5.11 -10.24
CA ALA A 64 2.16 -4.43 -9.76
C ALA A 64 3.12 -5.40 -9.05
N PRO A 65 4.44 -5.12 -9.03
CA PRO A 65 5.39 -5.95 -8.33
C PRO A 65 5.15 -5.98 -6.83
N ALA A 66 5.43 -7.12 -6.19
CA ALA A 66 5.43 -7.29 -4.75
C ALA A 66 6.88 -7.45 -4.25
N GLY A 67 7.55 -6.35 -3.93
CA GLY A 67 8.94 -6.37 -3.47
C GLY A 67 9.54 -4.96 -3.37
N PRO A 68 10.82 -4.83 -2.95
CA PRO A 68 11.46 -3.54 -2.77
C PRO A 68 11.44 -2.69 -4.05
N ILE A 69 11.00 -1.44 -3.93
CA ILE A 69 10.79 -0.57 -5.08
C ILE A 69 12.08 -0.34 -5.85
N ARG A 70 13.20 -0.06 -5.18
CA ARG A 70 14.49 0.18 -5.86
C ARG A 70 14.99 -1.04 -6.61
N THR A 71 14.79 -2.24 -6.06
CA THR A 71 15.20 -3.50 -6.72
C THR A 71 14.36 -3.80 -7.95
N LEU A 72 13.07 -3.46 -7.90
CA LEU A 72 12.10 -3.74 -8.95
C LEU A 72 11.68 -2.48 -9.71
N ALA A 73 12.49 -1.42 -9.65
CA ALA A 73 12.20 -0.12 -10.22
C ALA A 73 11.68 -0.17 -11.67
N PRO A 74 12.30 -0.91 -12.62
CA PRO A 74 11.80 -0.99 -13.99
C PRO A 74 10.38 -1.59 -14.10
N LEU A 75 10.03 -2.52 -13.21
CA LEU A 75 8.70 -3.13 -13.20
C LEU A 75 7.65 -2.18 -12.62
N TYR A 76 8.01 -1.46 -11.56
CA TYR A 76 7.15 -0.42 -10.99
C TYR A 76 6.93 0.72 -11.99
N SER A 77 8.00 1.18 -12.65
CA SER A 77 7.93 2.20 -13.68
C SER A 77 6.93 1.80 -14.76
N ARG A 78 7.11 0.64 -15.39
CA ARG A 78 6.22 0.14 -16.44
C ARG A 78 4.77 0.02 -15.98
N ALA A 79 4.55 -0.56 -14.80
CA ALA A 79 3.23 -0.75 -14.27
C ALA A 79 2.50 0.59 -14.07
N TYR A 80 3.11 1.51 -13.34
CA TYR A 80 2.44 2.75 -12.95
C TYR A 80 2.48 3.86 -14.02
N ALA A 81 3.53 3.92 -14.86
CA ALA A 81 3.55 4.86 -15.97
C ALA A 81 2.40 4.61 -16.95
N SER A 82 2.04 3.34 -17.20
CA SER A 82 0.96 3.00 -18.14
C SER A 82 -0.41 3.53 -17.71
N VAL A 83 -0.63 3.73 -16.40
CA VAL A 83 -1.93 4.15 -15.83
C VAL A 83 -1.91 5.56 -15.26
N ARG A 84 -0.83 6.31 -15.39
CA ARG A 84 -0.69 7.66 -14.80
C ARG A 84 -1.77 8.65 -15.27
N HIS A 85 -2.35 8.42 -16.44
CA HIS A 85 -3.41 9.26 -17.00
C HIS A 85 -4.82 8.68 -16.81
N ALA A 86 -4.96 7.55 -16.14
CA ALA A 86 -6.25 6.91 -15.84
C ALA A 86 -7.08 7.64 -14.76
N LYS A 87 -6.92 8.95 -14.65
CA LYS A 87 -7.38 9.75 -13.49
C LYS A 87 -8.88 10.04 -13.44
N ARG A 88 -9.62 9.82 -14.54
CA ARG A 88 -10.85 10.61 -14.71
C ARG A 88 -12.09 10.10 -13.98
N GLU A 89 -12.14 8.85 -13.53
CA GLU A 89 -13.39 8.27 -13.02
C GLU A 89 -13.20 7.22 -11.93
N LEU A 90 -12.09 7.28 -11.19
CA LEU A 90 -11.84 6.31 -10.13
C LEU A 90 -12.61 6.70 -8.87
N ALA A 91 -13.72 6.04 -8.62
CA ALA A 91 -14.44 6.18 -7.36
C ALA A 91 -13.62 5.56 -6.20
N ARG A 92 -12.89 4.46 -6.48
CA ARG A 92 -12.05 3.75 -5.53
C ARG A 92 -11.02 2.86 -6.25
N ILE A 93 -9.98 2.45 -5.52
CA ILE A 93 -8.98 1.48 -5.99
C ILE A 93 -8.99 0.29 -5.06
N VAL A 94 -9.11 -0.93 -5.60
CA VAL A 94 -8.98 -2.16 -4.82
C VAL A 94 -7.52 -2.61 -4.84
N LEU A 95 -6.90 -2.69 -3.67
CA LEU A 95 -5.55 -3.20 -3.47
C LEU A 95 -5.64 -4.64 -2.96
N LEU A 96 -5.23 -5.60 -3.78
CA LEU A 96 -5.13 -6.99 -3.39
C LEU A 96 -3.69 -7.33 -3.07
N GLY A 97 -3.41 -7.61 -1.81
CA GLY A 97 -2.11 -8.05 -1.32
C GLY A 97 -2.00 -9.56 -1.20
N ASN A 98 -0.77 -10.06 -1.14
CA ASN A 98 -0.52 -11.46 -0.84
C ASN A 98 0.00 -11.60 0.59
N LEU A 99 -0.81 -12.19 1.45
CA LEU A 99 -0.42 -12.54 2.80
C LEU A 99 0.37 -13.85 2.79
N ARG A 100 1.61 -13.81 3.27
CA ARG A 100 2.48 -14.98 3.38
C ARG A 100 2.14 -15.90 4.57
N ALA A 101 1.13 -15.53 5.36
CA ALA A 101 0.67 -16.32 6.49
C ALA A 101 -0.46 -17.27 6.07
N ARG A 102 -0.44 -18.50 6.61
CA ARG A 102 -1.57 -19.40 6.47
C ARG A 102 -2.66 -18.94 7.45
N LEU A 103 -3.71 -18.37 6.92
CA LEU A 103 -4.85 -17.88 7.68
C LEU A 103 -6.09 -18.66 7.27
N SER A 104 -7.03 -18.75 8.19
CA SER A 104 -8.31 -19.45 7.97
C SER A 104 -9.25 -18.66 7.07
N GLU A 105 -9.01 -17.37 6.91
CA GLU A 105 -9.88 -16.49 6.14
C GLU A 105 -9.28 -16.17 4.76
N PRO A 106 -10.10 -16.25 3.71
CA PRO A 106 -9.62 -16.04 2.34
C PRO A 106 -9.26 -14.57 2.04
N LEU A 107 -9.88 -13.63 2.74
CA LEU A 107 -9.65 -12.19 2.60
C LEU A 107 -9.54 -11.55 3.98
N ILE A 108 -8.54 -10.71 4.14
CA ILE A 108 -8.34 -9.96 5.39
C ILE A 108 -8.38 -8.47 5.09
N PRO A 109 -9.48 -7.80 5.45
CA PRO A 109 -9.64 -6.39 5.18
C PRO A 109 -8.74 -5.53 6.08
N LEU A 110 -8.18 -4.48 5.53
CA LEU A 110 -7.47 -3.44 6.27
C LEU A 110 -8.39 -2.23 6.44
N PHE A 111 -8.78 -1.92 7.68
CA PHE A 111 -9.68 -0.81 8.01
C PHE A 111 -8.96 0.49 8.39
N LYS A 112 -7.62 0.49 8.38
CA LYS A 112 -6.82 1.66 8.75
C LYS A 112 -6.27 2.34 7.51
N ASP A 113 -6.40 3.66 7.46
CA ASP A 113 -5.78 4.48 6.45
C ASP A 113 -4.26 4.26 6.45
N PHE A 114 -3.65 4.31 5.29
CA PHE A 114 -2.20 4.28 5.21
C PHE A 114 -1.65 5.68 5.52
N ASP A 115 -0.74 5.75 6.47
CA ASP A 115 0.04 6.96 6.68
C ASP A 115 1.24 6.94 5.74
N THR A 116 1.41 8.00 4.96
CA THR A 116 2.56 8.13 4.05
C THR A 116 3.14 9.54 4.13
N PRO A 117 4.45 9.72 3.87
CA PRO A 117 5.03 11.07 3.83
C PRO A 117 4.39 11.98 2.79
N LEU A 118 3.78 11.41 1.73
CA LEU A 118 3.06 12.16 0.71
C LEU A 118 1.63 12.55 1.15
N GLY A 119 1.25 12.19 2.35
CA GLY A 119 -0.09 12.34 2.93
C GLY A 119 -0.85 11.02 3.03
N PRO A 120 -1.98 11.00 3.74
CA PRO A 120 -2.73 9.78 3.97
C PRO A 120 -3.39 9.24 2.71
N VAL A 121 -3.51 7.91 2.65
CA VAL A 121 -4.37 7.20 1.69
C VAL A 121 -5.56 6.66 2.46
N PRO A 122 -6.76 7.21 2.23
CA PRO A 122 -7.94 6.81 2.98
C PRO A 122 -8.42 5.42 2.56
N VAL A 123 -8.87 4.64 3.53
CA VAL A 123 -9.52 3.34 3.29
C VAL A 123 -11.03 3.52 3.22
N ASP A 124 -11.64 3.00 2.18
CA ASP A 124 -13.10 2.98 2.02
C ASP A 124 -13.73 1.91 2.93
N ARG A 125 -13.95 2.32 4.19
CA ARG A 125 -14.54 1.44 5.20
C ARG A 125 -16.00 1.07 4.86
N GLY A 126 -16.72 1.99 4.20
CA GLY A 126 -18.09 1.75 3.74
C GLY A 126 -18.14 0.58 2.77
N ALA A 127 -17.29 0.60 1.74
CA ALA A 127 -17.21 -0.48 0.77
C ALA A 127 -16.80 -1.82 1.41
N LEU A 128 -15.88 -1.81 2.39
CA LEU A 128 -15.53 -3.04 3.11
C LEU A 128 -16.73 -3.62 3.86
N LEU A 129 -17.51 -2.78 4.52
CA LEU A 129 -18.72 -3.20 5.24
C LEU A 129 -19.82 -3.70 4.28
N GLU A 130 -20.00 -3.05 3.14
CA GLU A 130 -20.92 -3.49 2.08
C GLU A 130 -20.56 -4.88 1.53
N LEU A 131 -19.27 -5.21 1.51
CA LEU A 131 -18.78 -6.56 1.16
C LEU A 131 -18.95 -7.59 2.30
N GLY A 132 -19.54 -7.21 3.43
CA GLY A 132 -19.69 -8.06 4.59
C GLY A 132 -18.39 -8.31 5.38
N LEU A 133 -17.35 -7.53 5.09
CA LEU A 133 -16.06 -7.63 5.77
C LEU A 133 -16.09 -6.78 7.04
N LEU A 134 -15.65 -7.37 8.15
CA LEU A 134 -15.65 -6.69 9.44
C LEU A 134 -14.22 -6.45 9.95
N PRO A 135 -14.02 -5.38 10.73
CA PRO A 135 -12.74 -5.16 11.38
C PRO A 135 -12.47 -6.29 12.38
N GLY A 136 -11.40 -7.02 12.17
CA GLY A 136 -11.00 -8.16 13.01
C GLY A 136 -9.55 -8.07 13.47
N ARG A 137 -9.16 -8.99 14.35
CA ARG A 137 -7.77 -9.09 14.82
C ARG A 137 -6.80 -9.46 13.71
N LEU A 138 -7.26 -10.15 12.68
CA LEU A 138 -6.44 -10.60 11.56
C LEU A 138 -5.92 -9.45 10.69
N GLN A 139 -6.54 -8.26 10.73
CA GLN A 139 -5.98 -7.09 10.06
C GLN A 139 -4.54 -6.76 10.52
N LEU A 140 -4.14 -7.21 11.71
CA LEU A 140 -2.78 -7.05 12.21
C LEU A 140 -1.78 -7.92 11.44
N ALA A 141 -2.23 -8.97 10.75
CA ALA A 141 -1.38 -9.79 9.88
C ALA A 141 -0.80 -9.00 8.71
N HIS A 142 -1.46 -7.91 8.30
CA HIS A 142 -0.92 -6.99 7.29
C HIS A 142 0.23 -6.11 7.81
N PHE A 143 0.43 -6.03 9.12
CA PHE A 143 1.39 -5.08 9.69
C PHE A 143 2.83 -5.30 9.20
N PRO A 144 3.39 -6.53 9.20
CA PRO A 144 4.74 -6.73 8.71
C PRO A 144 4.86 -6.66 7.18
N GLN A 145 3.73 -6.58 6.47
CA GLN A 145 3.69 -6.64 5.01
C GLN A 145 3.77 -5.26 4.40
N ARG A 146 4.83 -5.04 3.66
CA ARG A 146 5.11 -3.75 3.01
C ARG A 146 4.52 -3.65 1.61
N ASP A 147 3.99 -4.75 1.06
CA ASP A 147 3.55 -4.78 -0.34
C ASP A 147 2.38 -3.84 -0.60
N LEU A 148 1.34 -3.87 0.24
CA LEU A 148 0.22 -2.93 0.13
C LEU A 148 0.64 -1.48 0.37
N GLU A 149 1.58 -1.26 1.28
CA GLU A 149 2.10 0.08 1.55
C GLU A 149 2.87 0.65 0.36
N ARG A 150 3.68 -0.18 -0.32
CA ARG A 150 4.37 0.24 -1.56
C ARG A 150 3.38 0.67 -2.62
N GLN A 151 2.29 -0.07 -2.78
CA GLN A 151 1.21 0.30 -3.71
C GLN A 151 0.52 1.60 -3.26
N ALA A 152 0.26 1.76 -1.97
CA ALA A 152 -0.36 2.97 -1.43
C ALA A 152 0.46 4.24 -1.71
N LEU A 153 1.81 4.15 -1.73
CA LEU A 153 2.67 5.27 -2.12
C LEU A 153 2.41 5.72 -3.57
N PHE A 154 2.30 4.78 -4.51
CA PHE A 154 1.97 5.10 -5.90
C PHE A 154 0.53 5.58 -6.07
N VAL A 155 -0.40 5.00 -5.33
CA VAL A 155 -1.80 5.49 -5.30
C VAL A 155 -1.82 6.93 -4.81
N ARG A 156 -1.11 7.25 -3.73
CA ARG A 156 -1.06 8.62 -3.21
C ARG A 156 -0.43 9.61 -4.19
N LEU A 157 0.61 9.16 -4.90
CA LEU A 157 1.30 9.98 -5.88
C LEU A 157 0.42 10.28 -7.12
N LEU A 158 -0.20 9.24 -7.68
CA LEU A 158 -0.89 9.31 -8.98
C LEU A 158 -2.37 9.64 -8.87
N PHE A 159 -3.01 9.19 -7.79
CA PHE A 159 -4.46 9.28 -7.59
C PHE A 159 -4.79 9.93 -6.23
N PRO A 160 -4.32 11.15 -5.97
CA PRO A 160 -4.51 11.81 -4.68
C PRO A 160 -6.00 11.95 -4.36
N GLY A 161 -6.39 11.52 -3.16
CA GLY A 161 -7.77 11.61 -2.69
C GLY A 161 -8.68 10.44 -3.07
N VAL A 162 -8.23 9.53 -3.95
CA VAL A 162 -9.00 8.32 -4.26
C VAL A 162 -8.88 7.34 -3.09
N PRO A 163 -10.01 6.89 -2.48
CA PRO A 163 -9.97 5.92 -1.40
C PRO A 163 -9.63 4.53 -1.91
N VAL A 164 -9.06 3.71 -1.01
CA VAL A 164 -8.69 2.32 -1.32
C VAL A 164 -9.52 1.33 -0.53
N VAL A 165 -9.80 0.18 -1.14
CA VAL A 165 -10.25 -1.04 -0.48
C VAL A 165 -9.03 -1.96 -0.43
N ALA A 166 -8.48 -2.21 0.76
CA ALA A 166 -7.26 -2.98 0.93
C ALA A 166 -7.57 -4.35 1.55
N LEU A 167 -7.15 -5.43 0.86
CA LEU A 167 -7.44 -6.84 1.16
C LEU A 167 -6.19 -7.70 1.11
#